data_93e49fa9783468e84a32298bdd57fbb1
#
_entry.id   93e49fa9783468e84a32298bdd57fbb1
#
_cell.length_a   1.000
_cell.length_b   1.000
_cell.length_c   1.000
_cell.angle_alpha   90.00
_cell.angle_beta   90.00
_cell.angle_gamma   90.00
#
_symmetry.space_group_name_H-M   'P 1'
#
loop_
_entity.id
_entity.type
_entity.pdbx_description
1 polymer ?
#
loop_
_entity_poly.entity_id
_entity_poly.type
_entity_poly.pdbx_seq_one_letter_code
_entity_poly.pdbx_strand_id
1 'polypeptide(L)'
;PLIGCNVILQGTSFGAATNLDGTYIVINIPPGKYTVTASMIGYAKSNVTDVIVRSDLTTTINISITQEAISGDEVTVVAERPLITKDLTASTAIIDGGMIDKLPVTEVAEVLELQAGFVQGHLRGGRSGEVAYWVDGVPMTDVFDGGTIVDVNTSAISEMQVISGAFNAEYGQAMSGIVNIVTKDGSDTFKGNATIYGGDFISNKSNLYDNINNINPFSTRNLELNVEGPLVKEKLFYNLTARDIHYQGVFEGQRLFNPQNISYFDQDDNFNLHRLEIVGDDTLNPGKGDGAFVPMNWNRKTYLQGKLIYRHSPFTKLK
;
A
#
# COMPACT_ATOMS: atom_id res chain seq x y z
N PRO A 1 -30.14 28.35 8.20
CA PRO A 1 -29.92 27.04 8.76
C PRO A 1 -31.20 26.20 8.67
N LEU A 2 -31.08 24.92 8.28
CA LEU A 2 -32.18 23.94 8.26
C LEU A 2 -31.95 22.91 9.36
N ILE A 3 -32.94 22.73 10.21
CA ILE A 3 -32.91 21.82 11.36
C ILE A 3 -33.47 20.46 10.91
N GLY A 4 -32.82 19.35 11.29
CA GLY A 4 -33.32 18.00 11.00
C GLY A 4 -33.17 17.58 9.53
N CYS A 5 -32.35 18.27 8.75
CA CYS A 5 -31.97 17.82 7.42
C CYS A 5 -31.09 16.57 7.55
N ASN A 6 -31.43 15.52 6.83
CA ASN A 6 -30.68 14.28 6.84
C ASN A 6 -29.53 14.33 5.83
N VAL A 7 -28.30 14.16 6.30
CA VAL A 7 -27.07 14.15 5.49
C VAL A 7 -26.47 12.75 5.53
N ILE A 8 -26.37 12.10 4.36
CA ILE A 8 -25.95 10.71 4.22
C ILE A 8 -24.84 10.60 3.18
N LEU A 9 -23.84 9.77 3.41
CA LEU A 9 -22.86 9.37 2.42
C LEU A 9 -23.43 8.20 1.61
N GLN A 10 -23.65 8.41 0.31
CA GLN A 10 -24.25 7.40 -0.57
C GLN A 10 -23.47 6.09 -0.58
N GLY A 11 -24.21 4.97 -0.56
CA GLY A 11 -23.62 3.63 -0.57
C GLY A 11 -22.98 3.21 0.73
N THR A 12 -23.19 3.99 1.81
CA THR A 12 -22.66 3.69 3.13
C THR A 12 -23.72 3.85 4.21
N SER A 13 -23.42 3.40 5.42
CA SER A 13 -24.26 3.65 6.62
C SER A 13 -23.88 4.93 7.38
N PHE A 14 -23.01 5.78 6.82
CA PHE A 14 -22.59 7.01 7.46
C PHE A 14 -23.55 8.15 7.17
N GLY A 15 -23.97 8.87 8.22
CA GLY A 15 -24.83 10.02 8.10
C GLY A 15 -25.07 10.71 9.43
N ALA A 16 -25.65 11.89 9.37
CA ALA A 16 -26.08 12.68 10.52
C ALA A 16 -27.26 13.57 10.15
N ALA A 17 -28.05 13.96 11.15
CA ALA A 17 -29.05 15.02 10.99
C ALA A 17 -28.47 16.37 11.43
N THR A 18 -28.89 17.46 10.79
CA THR A 18 -28.49 18.82 11.19
C THR A 18 -29.11 19.22 12.52
N ASN A 19 -28.35 19.92 13.36
CA ASN A 19 -28.76 20.48 14.64
C ASN A 19 -29.56 21.80 14.50
N LEU A 20 -29.82 22.49 15.61
CA LEU A 20 -30.53 23.76 15.67
C LEU A 20 -29.87 24.87 14.84
N ASP A 21 -28.55 24.85 14.72
CA ASP A 21 -27.76 25.79 13.95
C ASP A 21 -27.62 25.41 12.48
N GLY A 22 -28.21 24.26 12.08
CA GLY A 22 -28.08 23.71 10.72
C GLY A 22 -26.71 23.07 10.46
N THR A 23 -25.92 22.84 11.50
CA THR A 23 -24.62 22.16 11.41
C THR A 23 -24.76 20.65 11.61
N TYR A 24 -23.87 19.89 11.00
CA TYR A 24 -23.80 18.43 11.13
C TYR A 24 -22.36 17.96 11.23
N ILE A 25 -22.13 16.83 11.86
CA ILE A 25 -20.83 16.18 11.96
C ILE A 25 -21.03 14.70 11.71
N VAL A 26 -20.29 14.15 10.76
CA VAL A 26 -20.18 12.70 10.51
C VAL A 26 -18.76 12.29 10.79
N ILE A 27 -18.56 11.34 11.69
CA ILE A 27 -17.22 10.90 12.14
C ILE A 27 -16.95 9.45 11.75
N ASN A 28 -15.69 9.04 11.89
CA ASN A 28 -15.22 7.67 11.59
C ASN A 28 -15.41 7.22 10.14
N ILE A 29 -15.50 8.16 9.20
CA ILE A 29 -15.57 7.87 7.78
C ILE A 29 -14.18 7.40 7.34
N PRO A 30 -14.05 6.24 6.67
CA PRO A 30 -12.77 5.83 6.08
C PRO A 30 -12.28 6.86 5.04
N PRO A 31 -10.96 7.03 4.87
CA PRO A 31 -10.44 7.85 3.79
C PRO A 31 -10.96 7.37 2.43
N GLY A 32 -11.31 8.31 1.56
CA GLY A 32 -11.85 7.98 0.26
C GLY A 32 -12.67 9.12 -0.36
N LYS A 33 -13.28 8.79 -1.49
CA LYS A 33 -14.11 9.71 -2.28
C LYS A 33 -15.59 9.32 -2.16
N TYR A 34 -16.42 10.26 -1.79
CA TYR A 34 -17.84 10.03 -1.48
C TYR A 34 -18.76 10.99 -2.21
N THR A 35 -20.01 10.59 -2.34
CA THR A 35 -21.13 11.48 -2.68
C THR A 35 -21.96 11.70 -1.42
N VAL A 36 -22.13 12.95 -1.04
CA VAL A 36 -22.91 13.34 0.14
C VAL A 36 -24.27 13.83 -0.32
N THR A 37 -25.34 13.24 0.20
CA THR A 37 -26.74 13.60 -0.08
C THR A 37 -27.36 14.29 1.10
N ALA A 38 -27.89 15.48 0.88
CA ALA A 38 -28.73 16.17 1.84
C ALA A 38 -30.21 16.05 1.43
N SER A 39 -31.07 15.66 2.37
CA SER A 39 -32.49 15.46 2.13
C SER A 39 -33.35 15.94 3.30
N MET A 40 -34.46 16.60 3.00
CA MET A 40 -35.45 17.04 4.00
C MET A 40 -36.84 17.06 3.35
N ILE A 41 -37.87 16.77 4.11
CA ILE A 41 -39.24 16.80 3.63
C ILE A 41 -39.59 18.22 3.20
N GLY A 42 -40.14 18.41 1.98
CA GLY A 42 -40.47 19.70 1.38
C GLY A 42 -39.31 20.42 0.72
N TYR A 43 -38.16 19.75 0.55
CA TYR A 43 -36.99 20.29 -0.13
C TYR A 43 -36.49 19.32 -1.19
N ALA A 44 -35.94 19.86 -2.28
CA ALA A 44 -35.26 19.08 -3.30
C ALA A 44 -34.00 18.42 -2.71
N LYS A 45 -33.75 17.15 -3.07
CA LYS A 45 -32.51 16.47 -2.68
C LYS A 45 -31.33 17.14 -3.38
N SER A 46 -30.25 17.33 -2.62
CA SER A 46 -28.99 17.85 -3.15
C SER A 46 -27.89 16.85 -2.94
N ASN A 47 -27.18 16.51 -4.02
CA ASN A 47 -25.99 15.63 -3.98
C ASN A 47 -24.74 16.46 -4.22
N VAL A 48 -23.76 16.29 -3.35
CA VAL A 48 -22.41 16.83 -3.54
C VAL A 48 -21.50 15.65 -3.87
N THR A 49 -21.05 15.58 -5.12
CA THR A 49 -20.13 14.52 -5.59
C THR A 49 -18.68 14.92 -5.35
N ASP A 50 -17.78 13.94 -5.43
CA ASP A 50 -16.33 14.14 -5.37
C ASP A 50 -15.80 14.67 -4.03
N VAL A 51 -16.55 14.43 -2.95
CA VAL A 51 -16.15 14.79 -1.60
C VAL A 51 -15.02 13.87 -1.16
N ILE A 52 -13.84 14.43 -0.90
CA ILE A 52 -12.68 13.69 -0.46
C ILE A 52 -12.59 13.75 1.07
N VAL A 53 -12.68 12.60 1.70
CA VAL A 53 -12.41 12.41 3.13
C VAL A 53 -10.99 11.88 3.29
N ARG A 54 -10.22 12.48 4.19
CA ARG A 54 -8.83 12.12 4.48
C ARG A 54 -8.67 11.73 5.93
N SER A 55 -7.64 10.92 6.22
CA SER A 55 -7.31 10.55 7.60
C SER A 55 -6.85 11.78 8.39
N ASP A 56 -7.29 11.87 9.64
CA ASP A 56 -6.89 12.91 10.61
C ASP A 56 -7.16 14.35 10.16
N LEU A 57 -8.01 14.53 9.12
CA LEU A 57 -8.43 15.84 8.62
C LEU A 57 -9.95 15.96 8.58
N THR A 58 -10.43 17.16 8.83
CA THR A 58 -11.86 17.49 8.72
C THR A 58 -12.18 18.08 7.36
N THR A 59 -13.08 17.44 6.61
CA THR A 59 -13.62 18.00 5.35
C THR A 59 -14.88 18.77 5.65
N THR A 60 -14.87 20.08 5.42
CA THR A 60 -16.04 20.95 5.61
C THR A 60 -16.78 21.14 4.30
N ILE A 61 -18.09 20.87 4.32
CA ILE A 61 -18.98 21.03 3.16
C ILE A 61 -20.21 21.79 3.57
N ASN A 62 -20.53 22.85 2.83
CA ASN A 62 -21.78 23.59 2.96
C ASN A 62 -22.72 23.15 1.84
N ILE A 63 -23.91 22.68 2.19
CA ILE A 63 -24.88 22.15 1.24
C ILE A 63 -26.11 23.07 1.28
N SER A 64 -26.51 23.56 0.12
CA SER A 64 -27.75 24.33 -0.02
C SER A 64 -28.81 23.45 -0.65
N ILE A 65 -30.00 23.40 -0.03
CA ILE A 65 -31.19 22.73 -0.58
C ILE A 65 -32.28 23.74 -0.77
N THR A 66 -33.02 23.66 -1.89
CA THR A 66 -34.10 24.55 -2.25
C THR A 66 -35.44 23.98 -1.82
N GLN A 67 -36.33 24.83 -1.36
CA GLN A 67 -37.70 24.43 -1.02
C GLN A 67 -38.48 24.08 -2.29
N GLU A 68 -39.14 22.95 -2.28
CA GLU A 68 -39.88 22.45 -3.43
C GLU A 68 -41.26 21.96 -3.00
N ALA A 69 -42.28 22.39 -3.71
CA ALA A 69 -43.67 22.07 -3.38
C ALA A 69 -44.13 20.69 -3.91
N ILE A 70 -43.41 20.11 -4.87
CA ILE A 70 -43.70 18.82 -5.50
C ILE A 70 -42.34 18.13 -5.72
N SER A 71 -42.22 16.80 -5.50
CA SER A 71 -40.97 16.07 -5.68
C SER A 71 -40.42 16.27 -7.10
N GLY A 72 -39.41 17.06 -7.20
CA GLY A 72 -38.73 17.47 -8.43
C GLY A 72 -37.35 16.87 -8.60
N ASP A 73 -36.64 17.36 -9.58
CA ASP A 73 -35.35 16.84 -10.01
C ASP A 73 -34.27 16.96 -8.92
N GLU A 74 -33.46 15.92 -8.80
CA GLU A 74 -32.33 15.86 -7.91
C GLU A 74 -31.20 16.80 -8.38
N VAL A 75 -30.74 17.69 -7.50
CA VAL A 75 -29.67 18.65 -7.83
C VAL A 75 -28.32 18.02 -7.49
N THR A 76 -27.46 17.86 -8.49
CA THR A 76 -26.09 17.36 -8.30
C THR A 76 -25.09 18.51 -8.41
N VAL A 77 -24.27 18.70 -7.40
CA VAL A 77 -23.18 19.67 -7.35
C VAL A 77 -21.86 18.94 -7.14
N VAL A 78 -20.82 19.35 -7.88
CA VAL A 78 -19.47 18.82 -7.65
C VAL A 78 -18.82 19.61 -6.53
N ALA A 79 -18.20 18.90 -5.58
CA ALA A 79 -17.49 19.54 -4.47
C ALA A 79 -16.32 20.38 -5.03
N GLU A 80 -16.28 21.66 -4.66
CA GLU A 80 -15.12 22.49 -4.93
C GLU A 80 -13.95 22.05 -4.05
N ARG A 81 -12.80 21.80 -4.65
CA ARG A 81 -11.57 21.49 -3.90
C ARG A 81 -10.98 22.78 -3.36
N PRO A 82 -10.89 22.98 -2.05
CA PRO A 82 -10.19 24.13 -1.52
C PRO A 82 -8.71 24.02 -1.93
N LEU A 83 -8.18 25.09 -2.53
CA LEU A 83 -6.78 25.21 -2.93
C LEU A 83 -5.83 25.18 -1.72
N ILE A 84 -6.33 25.53 -0.55
CA ILE A 84 -5.57 25.61 0.70
C ILE A 84 -6.34 24.80 1.76
N THR A 85 -5.67 23.78 2.30
CA THR A 85 -6.16 23.04 3.47
C THR A 85 -5.64 23.73 4.72
N LYS A 86 -6.51 24.47 5.42
CA LYS A 86 -6.12 25.33 6.57
C LYS A 86 -5.61 24.53 7.77
N ASP A 87 -5.98 23.27 7.87
CA ASP A 87 -5.66 22.40 9.00
C ASP A 87 -4.26 21.74 8.89
N LEU A 88 -3.57 21.94 7.76
CA LEU A 88 -2.22 21.41 7.57
C LEU A 88 -1.18 22.40 8.10
N THR A 89 -0.60 22.09 9.25
CA THR A 89 0.51 22.86 9.84
C THR A 89 1.88 22.43 9.29
N ALA A 90 1.95 21.24 8.70
CA ALA A 90 3.15 20.64 8.11
C ALA A 90 3.04 20.56 6.58
N SER A 91 4.18 20.42 5.91
CA SER A 91 4.21 20.09 4.48
C SER A 91 3.86 18.62 4.33
N THR A 92 2.62 18.32 3.93
CA THR A 92 2.09 16.97 3.80
C THR A 92 1.78 16.67 2.34
N ALA A 93 2.43 15.61 1.81
CA ALA A 93 2.02 15.00 0.55
C ALA A 93 1.05 13.85 0.86
N ILE A 94 -0.12 13.88 0.27
CA ILE A 94 -1.16 12.86 0.48
C ILE A 94 -1.37 12.11 -0.82
N ILE A 95 -1.19 10.79 -0.76
CA ILE A 95 -1.29 9.87 -1.88
C ILE A 95 -2.47 8.95 -1.63
N ASP A 96 -3.47 9.05 -2.46
CA ASP A 96 -4.67 8.22 -2.43
C ASP A 96 -4.37 6.81 -2.95
N GLY A 97 -4.93 5.77 -2.33
CA GLY A 97 -4.73 4.38 -2.74
C GLY A 97 -5.12 4.14 -4.20
N GLY A 98 -6.18 4.79 -4.69
CA GLY A 98 -6.56 4.69 -6.10
C GLY A 98 -5.56 5.36 -7.07
N MET A 99 -4.67 6.23 -6.59
CA MET A 99 -3.52 6.71 -7.37
C MET A 99 -2.40 5.66 -7.35
N ILE A 100 -2.14 5.05 -6.19
CA ILE A 100 -1.12 4.01 -6.05
C ILE A 100 -1.44 2.83 -6.98
N ASP A 101 -2.69 2.39 -7.04
CA ASP A 101 -3.16 1.29 -7.90
C ASP A 101 -2.91 1.53 -9.41
N LYS A 102 -2.69 2.79 -9.83
CA LYS A 102 -2.40 3.17 -11.23
C LYS A 102 -0.92 3.31 -11.54
N LEU A 103 -0.07 3.30 -10.52
CA LEU A 103 1.37 3.40 -10.69
C LEU A 103 1.96 2.01 -11.00
N PRO A 104 2.97 1.91 -11.86
CA PRO A 104 3.67 0.66 -12.12
C PRO A 104 4.68 0.33 -11.02
N VAL A 105 4.23 0.38 -9.77
CA VAL A 105 5.04 0.15 -8.56
C VAL A 105 4.53 -1.08 -7.81
N THR A 106 5.42 -1.78 -7.18
CA THR A 106 5.11 -3.02 -6.48
C THR A 106 5.28 -2.91 -4.96
N GLU A 107 6.08 -1.96 -4.50
CA GLU A 107 6.42 -1.79 -3.09
C GLU A 107 6.16 -0.34 -2.64
N VAL A 108 5.89 -0.16 -1.35
CA VAL A 108 5.68 1.17 -0.73
C VAL A 108 6.90 2.06 -0.91
N ALA A 109 8.11 1.50 -0.82
CA ALA A 109 9.34 2.25 -1.01
C ALA A 109 9.41 2.92 -2.39
N GLU A 110 8.96 2.24 -3.45
CA GLU A 110 8.91 2.80 -4.81
C GLU A 110 7.91 3.98 -4.90
N VAL A 111 6.77 3.89 -4.20
CA VAL A 111 5.81 5.01 -4.13
C VAL A 111 6.41 6.21 -3.42
N LEU A 112 7.18 5.97 -2.35
CA LEU A 112 7.86 7.03 -1.60
C LEU A 112 8.95 7.71 -2.41
N GLU A 113 9.69 6.97 -3.23
CA GLU A 113 10.73 7.53 -4.11
C GLU A 113 10.17 8.45 -5.20
N LEU A 114 8.88 8.36 -5.51
CA LEU A 114 8.20 9.31 -6.40
C LEU A 114 7.88 10.65 -5.69
N GLN A 115 8.05 10.73 -4.37
CA GLN A 115 7.74 11.94 -3.62
C GLN A 115 8.92 12.91 -3.62
N ALA A 116 8.61 14.19 -3.77
CA ALA A 116 9.64 15.23 -3.76
C ALA A 116 10.42 15.25 -2.43
N GLY A 117 11.72 15.12 -2.52
CA GLY A 117 12.62 15.11 -1.37
C GLY A 117 12.81 13.77 -0.69
N PHE A 118 12.24 12.68 -1.22
CA PHE A 118 12.49 11.32 -0.77
C PHE A 118 13.45 10.62 -1.73
N VAL A 119 14.59 10.14 -1.24
CA VAL A 119 15.61 9.46 -2.05
C VAL A 119 16.24 8.35 -1.21
N GLN A 120 16.12 7.10 -1.64
CA GLN A 120 16.74 5.93 -1.01
C GLN A 120 16.52 5.85 0.52
N GLY A 121 15.29 6.07 0.98
CA GLY A 121 14.95 6.06 2.40
C GLY A 121 15.28 7.35 3.16
N HIS A 122 15.83 8.36 2.49
CA HIS A 122 16.15 9.66 3.07
C HIS A 122 15.10 10.70 2.69
N LEU A 123 14.56 11.41 3.66
CA LEU A 123 13.62 12.50 3.42
C LEU A 123 14.31 13.84 3.67
N ARG A 124 14.31 14.72 2.64
CA ARG A 124 14.88 16.08 2.68
C ARG A 124 16.34 16.14 3.20
N GLY A 125 17.15 15.14 2.87
CA GLY A 125 18.55 15.07 3.28
C GLY A 125 18.76 14.60 4.72
N GLY A 126 17.72 14.14 5.41
CA GLY A 126 17.83 13.47 6.70
C GLY A 126 18.59 12.14 6.59
N ARG A 127 18.99 11.58 7.72
CA ARG A 127 19.67 10.28 7.75
C ARG A 127 18.68 9.13 7.61
N SER A 128 19.18 7.97 7.21
CA SER A 128 18.45 6.71 7.34
C SER A 128 18.05 6.49 8.81
N GLY A 129 16.79 6.13 9.05
CA GLY A 129 16.25 5.97 10.41
C GLY A 129 15.67 7.23 11.06
N GLU A 130 15.75 8.39 10.41
CA GLU A 130 15.10 9.61 10.88
C GLU A 130 13.66 9.79 10.39
N VAL A 131 13.22 8.92 9.49
CA VAL A 131 11.84 8.83 9.03
C VAL A 131 11.08 7.86 9.91
N ALA A 132 9.99 8.32 10.53
CA ALA A 132 9.11 7.43 11.28
C ALA A 132 8.02 6.86 10.39
N TYR A 133 7.81 5.55 10.45
CA TYR A 133 6.77 4.83 9.73
C TYR A 133 5.63 4.46 10.66
N TRP A 134 4.41 4.76 10.26
CA TRP A 134 3.19 4.45 10.99
C TRP A 134 2.22 3.71 10.10
N VAL A 135 1.58 2.67 10.62
CA VAL A 135 0.55 1.91 9.91
C VAL A 135 -0.68 1.82 10.81
N ASP A 136 -1.80 2.37 10.34
CA ASP A 136 -3.07 2.43 11.11
C ASP A 136 -2.92 3.01 12.51
N GLY A 137 -2.03 4.00 12.70
CA GLY A 137 -1.76 4.64 13.97
C GLY A 137 -0.77 3.90 14.88
N VAL A 138 -0.16 2.81 14.41
CA VAL A 138 0.85 2.05 15.15
C VAL A 138 2.23 2.35 14.59
N PRO A 139 3.23 2.74 15.41
CA PRO A 139 4.59 2.94 14.93
C PRO A 139 5.22 1.62 14.49
N MET A 140 5.74 1.59 13.27
CA MET A 140 6.31 0.42 12.60
C MET A 140 7.74 0.68 12.08
N THR A 141 8.45 1.63 12.70
CA THR A 141 9.84 1.91 12.34
C THR A 141 10.76 0.86 12.93
N ASP A 142 11.61 0.25 12.10
CA ASP A 142 12.67 -0.64 12.58
C ASP A 142 13.77 0.21 13.22
N VAL A 143 14.04 -0.07 14.49
CA VAL A 143 15.06 0.66 15.25
C VAL A 143 16.49 0.25 14.86
N PHE A 144 16.66 -0.84 14.11
CA PHE A 144 17.97 -1.35 13.71
C PHE A 144 18.46 -0.71 12.39
N ASP A 145 17.62 -0.71 11.35
CA ASP A 145 17.98 -0.16 10.03
C ASP A 145 17.23 1.13 9.67
N GLY A 146 16.23 1.50 10.47
CA GLY A 146 15.41 2.69 10.26
C GLY A 146 14.36 2.56 9.15
N GLY A 147 14.18 1.37 8.62
CA GLY A 147 13.14 1.06 7.66
C GLY A 147 11.79 0.78 8.32
N THR A 148 10.92 0.05 7.65
CA THR A 148 9.64 -0.40 8.21
C THR A 148 9.75 -1.86 8.65
N ILE A 149 9.26 -2.17 9.86
CA ILE A 149 9.24 -3.54 10.40
C ILE A 149 8.35 -4.45 9.52
N VAL A 150 7.28 -3.89 8.95
CA VAL A 150 6.31 -4.63 8.15
C VAL A 150 6.15 -3.98 6.79
N ASP A 151 6.40 -4.73 5.75
CA ASP A 151 6.04 -4.32 4.39
C ASP A 151 4.51 -4.35 4.24
N VAL A 152 3.92 -3.21 3.91
CA VAL A 152 2.49 -3.11 3.62
C VAL A 152 2.29 -3.32 2.13
N ASN A 153 1.34 -4.19 1.77
CA ASN A 153 0.99 -4.35 0.37
C ASN A 153 0.32 -3.06 -0.17
N THR A 154 0.80 -2.56 -1.31
CA THR A 154 0.28 -1.34 -1.95
C THR A 154 -1.23 -1.40 -2.20
N SER A 155 -1.78 -2.54 -2.57
CA SER A 155 -3.23 -2.71 -2.79
C SER A 155 -4.07 -2.67 -1.50
N ALA A 156 -3.44 -2.89 -0.34
CA ALA A 156 -4.11 -2.75 0.96
C ALA A 156 -4.18 -1.30 1.44
N ILE A 157 -3.49 -0.37 0.77
CA ILE A 157 -3.41 1.03 1.20
C ILE A 157 -4.66 1.79 0.76
N SER A 158 -5.29 2.48 1.70
CA SER A 158 -6.36 3.45 1.44
C SER A 158 -5.78 4.84 1.16
N GLU A 159 -4.83 5.26 2.00
CA GLU A 159 -4.16 6.56 1.92
C GLU A 159 -2.76 6.45 2.51
N MET A 160 -1.81 7.14 1.91
CA MET A 160 -0.46 7.32 2.45
C MET A 160 -0.16 8.81 2.55
N GLN A 161 0.30 9.24 3.71
CA GLN A 161 0.69 10.63 3.99
C GLN A 161 2.19 10.68 4.24
N VAL A 162 2.88 11.56 3.53
CA VAL A 162 4.29 11.88 3.76
C VAL A 162 4.36 13.28 4.36
N ILE A 163 4.61 13.33 5.65
CA ILE A 163 4.63 14.56 6.45
C ILE A 163 6.07 14.97 6.68
N SER A 164 6.41 16.21 6.37
CA SER A 164 7.76 16.71 6.50
C SER A 164 7.77 18.14 7.05
N GLY A 165 8.82 18.50 7.77
CA GLY A 165 8.95 19.80 8.42
C GLY A 165 8.44 19.76 9.86
N ALA A 166 7.62 20.72 10.28
CA ALA A 166 7.05 20.75 11.63
C ALA A 166 5.87 19.79 11.71
N PHE A 167 5.99 18.68 12.42
CA PHE A 167 4.90 17.73 12.67
C PHE A 167 4.42 17.83 14.12
N ASN A 168 3.21 17.34 14.36
CA ASN A 168 2.57 17.39 15.66
C ASN A 168 3.31 16.53 16.69
N ALA A 169 3.17 16.86 17.96
CA ALA A 169 3.82 16.15 19.07
C ALA A 169 3.33 14.70 19.28
N GLU A 170 2.24 14.31 18.64
CA GLU A 170 1.74 12.93 18.63
C GLU A 170 2.70 11.95 17.93
N TYR A 171 3.49 12.45 16.99
CA TYR A 171 4.49 11.67 16.27
C TYR A 171 5.83 11.74 17.00
N GLY A 172 6.08 10.77 17.87
CA GLY A 172 7.38 10.61 18.52
C GLY A 172 8.43 10.00 17.59
N GLN A 173 9.72 10.18 17.93
CA GLN A 173 10.87 9.53 17.28
C GLN A 173 11.06 9.83 15.78
N ALA A 174 10.45 10.89 15.25
CA ALA A 174 10.66 11.37 13.90
C ALA A 174 11.57 12.62 13.93
N MET A 175 12.56 12.67 13.04
CA MET A 175 13.46 13.84 12.92
C MET A 175 13.34 14.49 11.54
N SER A 176 13.31 13.73 10.46
CA SER A 176 13.24 14.25 9.09
C SER A 176 11.83 14.19 8.50
N GLY A 177 10.99 13.26 8.95
CA GLY A 177 9.60 13.18 8.53
C GLY A 177 8.88 11.92 8.97
N ILE A 178 7.64 11.83 8.54
CA ILE A 178 6.72 10.75 8.92
C ILE A 178 6.06 10.22 7.66
N VAL A 179 6.02 8.90 7.55
CA VAL A 179 5.21 8.17 6.57
C VAL A 179 4.08 7.50 7.33
N ASN A 180 2.87 8.02 7.18
CA ASN A 180 1.68 7.47 7.80
C ASN A 180 0.85 6.73 6.74
N ILE A 181 0.68 5.43 6.92
CA ILE A 181 -0.04 4.54 6.01
C ILE A 181 -1.36 4.15 6.67
N VAL A 182 -2.45 4.41 5.99
CA VAL A 182 -3.79 3.98 6.40
C VAL A 182 -4.23 2.87 5.48
N THR A 183 -4.48 1.68 6.03
CA THR A 183 -4.93 0.53 5.25
C THR A 183 -6.44 0.58 5.03
N LYS A 184 -6.91 -0.08 3.96
CA LYS A 184 -8.33 -0.15 3.61
C LYS A 184 -9.13 -0.76 4.76
N ASP A 185 -10.16 -0.08 5.19
CA ASP A 185 -11.22 -0.64 6.03
C ASP A 185 -12.16 -1.45 5.11
N GLY A 186 -12.77 -2.52 5.57
CA GLY A 186 -13.77 -3.24 4.78
C GLY A 186 -14.93 -2.33 4.36
N SER A 187 -15.56 -2.62 3.23
CA SER A 187 -16.64 -1.82 2.67
C SER A 187 -18.04 -2.43 2.95
N ASP A 188 -19.09 -1.60 2.81
CA ASP A 188 -20.49 -2.03 2.96
C ASP A 188 -20.96 -2.95 1.81
N THR A 189 -20.18 -3.04 0.73
CA THR A 189 -20.40 -3.91 -0.43
C THR A 189 -19.20 -4.81 -0.65
N PHE A 190 -19.44 -6.01 -1.16
CA PHE A 190 -18.36 -6.92 -1.55
C PHE A 190 -17.60 -6.34 -2.74
N LYS A 191 -16.30 -6.22 -2.59
CA LYS A 191 -15.37 -5.83 -3.64
C LYS A 191 -14.18 -6.78 -3.62
N GLY A 192 -13.59 -7.01 -4.77
CA GLY A 192 -12.40 -7.82 -4.90
C GLY A 192 -11.58 -7.39 -6.10
N ASN A 193 -10.27 -7.53 -5.95
CA ASN A 193 -9.30 -7.33 -7.02
C ASN A 193 -8.31 -8.48 -7.00
N ALA A 194 -7.99 -9.00 -8.19
CA ALA A 194 -6.95 -10.00 -8.36
C ALA A 194 -5.99 -9.52 -9.45
N THR A 195 -4.70 -9.52 -9.13
CA THR A 195 -3.64 -9.14 -10.06
C THR A 195 -2.68 -10.30 -10.22
N ILE A 196 -2.44 -10.69 -11.47
CA ILE A 196 -1.51 -11.76 -11.82
C ILE A 196 -0.64 -11.25 -12.94
N TYR A 197 0.66 -11.29 -12.75
CA TYR A 197 1.61 -11.09 -13.84
C TYR A 197 2.82 -12.00 -13.67
N GLY A 198 3.49 -12.24 -14.80
CA GLY A 198 4.72 -13.00 -14.86
C GLY A 198 5.60 -12.49 -15.99
N GLY A 199 6.88 -12.80 -15.90
CA GLY A 199 7.85 -12.36 -16.90
C GLY A 199 9.21 -13.02 -16.75
N ASP A 200 10.06 -12.78 -17.73
CA ASP A 200 11.45 -13.22 -17.75
C ASP A 200 12.32 -12.20 -18.47
N PHE A 201 13.62 -12.32 -18.29
CA PHE A 201 14.60 -11.50 -18.98
C PHE A 201 14.89 -12.04 -20.39
N ILE A 202 15.01 -11.15 -21.34
CA ILE A 202 15.33 -11.46 -22.73
C ILE A 202 16.56 -10.66 -23.15
N SER A 203 17.57 -11.35 -23.69
CA SER A 203 18.76 -10.70 -24.21
C SER A 203 19.33 -11.50 -25.39
N ASN A 204 19.94 -10.82 -26.33
CA ASN A 204 20.71 -11.44 -27.43
C ASN A 204 22.17 -11.72 -27.06
N LYS A 205 22.56 -11.45 -25.80
CA LYS A 205 23.95 -11.60 -25.32
C LYS A 205 24.12 -12.90 -24.53
N SER A 206 23.93 -14.03 -25.18
CA SER A 206 24.06 -15.35 -24.55
C SER A 206 25.51 -15.69 -24.10
N ASN A 207 26.50 -14.95 -24.56
CA ASN A 207 27.88 -15.05 -24.09
C ASN A 207 28.11 -14.36 -22.73
N LEU A 208 27.18 -13.54 -22.28
CA LEU A 208 27.25 -12.80 -21.02
C LEU A 208 26.26 -13.34 -19.98
N TYR A 209 25.13 -13.85 -20.45
CA TYR A 209 24.07 -14.38 -19.60
C TYR A 209 23.84 -15.85 -19.91
N ASP A 210 24.26 -16.71 -19.02
CA ASP A 210 24.02 -18.14 -19.14
C ASP A 210 22.52 -18.44 -19.15
N ASN A 211 22.11 -19.40 -19.99
CA ASN A 211 20.74 -19.89 -20.13
C ASN A 211 19.68 -18.85 -20.54
N ILE A 212 20.06 -17.64 -20.93
CA ILE A 212 19.11 -16.54 -21.26
C ILE A 212 18.16 -16.88 -22.42
N ASN A 213 18.49 -17.85 -23.26
CA ASN A 213 17.65 -18.29 -24.37
C ASN A 213 16.50 -19.23 -23.93
N ASN A 214 16.54 -19.72 -22.71
CA ASN A 214 15.50 -20.58 -22.14
C ASN A 214 14.52 -19.77 -21.34
N ILE A 215 13.48 -19.25 -22.03
CA ILE A 215 12.50 -18.33 -21.45
C ILE A 215 11.58 -19.09 -20.50
N ASN A 216 11.51 -18.64 -19.26
CA ASN A 216 10.59 -19.13 -18.24
C ASN A 216 9.66 -17.98 -17.77
N PRO A 217 8.42 -17.89 -18.27
CA PRO A 217 7.51 -16.80 -17.91
C PRO A 217 7.16 -16.68 -16.42
N PHE A 218 7.57 -17.67 -15.61
CA PHE A 218 7.33 -17.68 -14.17
C PHE A 218 8.58 -17.37 -13.34
N SER A 219 9.70 -17.00 -13.98
CA SER A 219 10.92 -16.55 -13.30
C SER A 219 10.66 -15.33 -12.41
N THR A 220 9.87 -14.41 -12.91
CA THR A 220 9.29 -13.33 -12.11
C THR A 220 7.78 -13.48 -12.13
N ARG A 221 7.15 -13.56 -10.96
CA ARG A 221 5.70 -13.65 -10.86
C ARG A 221 5.18 -12.88 -9.66
N ASN A 222 4.01 -12.30 -9.80
CA ASN A 222 3.24 -11.72 -8.73
C ASN A 222 1.81 -12.26 -8.79
N LEU A 223 1.37 -12.79 -7.68
CA LEU A 223 -0.03 -13.20 -7.46
C LEU A 223 -0.54 -12.36 -6.32
N GLU A 224 -1.60 -11.61 -6.55
CA GLU A 224 -2.18 -10.71 -5.57
C GLU A 224 -3.68 -10.84 -5.57
N LEU A 225 -4.25 -10.91 -4.38
CA LEU A 225 -5.68 -10.96 -4.12
C LEU A 225 -6.02 -9.99 -3.00
N ASN A 226 -6.97 -9.10 -3.24
CA ASN A 226 -7.60 -8.30 -2.21
C ASN A 226 -9.11 -8.55 -2.26
N VAL A 227 -9.73 -8.80 -1.12
CA VAL A 227 -11.17 -8.98 -0.95
C VAL A 227 -11.64 -8.23 0.27
N GLU A 228 -12.73 -7.49 0.11
CA GLU A 228 -13.34 -6.73 1.18
C GLU A 228 -14.86 -6.82 1.15
N GLY A 229 -15.48 -6.64 2.29
CA GLY A 229 -16.94 -6.62 2.35
C GLY A 229 -17.49 -6.76 3.77
N PRO A 230 -18.83 -6.82 3.91
CA PRO A 230 -19.47 -7.03 5.17
C PRO A 230 -19.56 -8.52 5.52
N LEU A 231 -19.12 -8.91 6.72
CA LEU A 231 -19.47 -10.20 7.33
C LEU A 231 -20.87 -10.13 7.97
N VAL A 232 -21.16 -8.99 8.62
CA VAL A 232 -22.50 -8.66 9.12
C VAL A 232 -22.80 -7.25 8.63
N LYS A 233 -23.86 -7.08 7.87
CA LYS A 233 -24.27 -5.78 7.32
C LYS A 233 -24.30 -4.72 8.40
N GLU A 234 -23.75 -3.54 8.10
CA GLU A 234 -23.69 -2.35 8.97
C GLU A 234 -22.85 -2.48 10.25
N LYS A 235 -22.40 -3.70 10.62
CA LYS A 235 -21.74 -3.96 11.91
C LYS A 235 -20.32 -4.51 11.79
N LEU A 236 -20.10 -5.53 10.96
CA LEU A 236 -18.82 -6.21 10.91
C LEU A 236 -18.31 -6.29 9.47
N PHE A 237 -17.15 -5.75 9.24
CA PHE A 237 -16.50 -5.66 7.93
C PHE A 237 -15.14 -6.32 7.97
N TYR A 238 -14.69 -6.78 6.81
CA TYR A 238 -13.36 -7.33 6.64
C TYR A 238 -12.67 -6.77 5.40
N ASN A 239 -11.38 -6.71 5.47
CA ASN A 239 -10.47 -6.57 4.34
C ASN A 239 -9.40 -7.65 4.47
N LEU A 240 -9.20 -8.45 3.43
CA LEU A 240 -8.19 -9.50 3.36
C LEU A 240 -7.34 -9.26 2.12
N THR A 241 -6.04 -9.17 2.32
CA THR A 241 -5.06 -9.03 1.24
C THR A 241 -4.06 -10.17 1.35
N ALA A 242 -3.86 -10.89 0.24
CA ALA A 242 -2.84 -11.92 0.11
C ALA A 242 -1.99 -11.64 -1.13
N ARG A 243 -0.67 -11.81 -1.02
CA ARG A 243 0.26 -11.61 -2.13
C ARG A 243 1.42 -12.59 -2.03
N ASP A 244 1.79 -13.21 -3.14
CA ASP A 244 3.02 -13.95 -3.33
C ASP A 244 3.77 -13.36 -4.51
N ILE A 245 4.91 -12.75 -4.24
CA ILE A 245 5.82 -12.23 -5.25
C ILE A 245 7.10 -13.08 -5.23
N HIS A 246 7.48 -13.59 -6.40
CA HIS A 246 8.74 -14.25 -6.63
C HIS A 246 9.49 -13.50 -7.72
N TYR A 247 10.69 -13.11 -7.41
CA TYR A 247 11.60 -12.43 -8.32
C TYR A 247 12.86 -13.26 -8.46
N GLN A 248 13.19 -13.60 -9.69
CA GLN A 248 14.44 -14.27 -10.06
C GLN A 248 15.26 -13.28 -10.88
N GLY A 249 16.53 -13.08 -10.51
CA GLY A 249 17.41 -12.19 -11.25
C GLY A 249 17.86 -12.80 -12.59
N VAL A 250 18.46 -11.95 -13.43
CA VAL A 250 18.90 -12.33 -14.77
C VAL A 250 20.07 -13.32 -14.81
N PHE A 251 20.81 -13.44 -13.70
CA PHE A 251 21.97 -14.29 -13.64
C PHE A 251 21.60 -15.69 -13.19
N GLU A 252 21.90 -16.65 -14.05
CA GLU A 252 21.83 -18.07 -13.74
C GLU A 252 23.25 -18.66 -13.69
N GLY A 253 23.46 -19.62 -12.84
CA GLY A 253 24.69 -20.39 -12.76
C GLY A 253 24.40 -21.86 -12.95
N GLN A 254 25.37 -22.61 -13.48
CA GLN A 254 25.24 -24.04 -13.60
C GLN A 254 25.73 -24.73 -12.31
N ARG A 255 24.91 -25.61 -11.79
CA ARG A 255 25.23 -26.40 -10.60
C ARG A 255 26.24 -27.52 -10.94
N LEU A 256 27.53 -27.17 -10.93
CA LEU A 256 28.62 -28.07 -11.28
C LEU A 256 29.05 -28.92 -10.12
N PHE A 257 28.72 -28.57 -8.89
CA PHE A 257 29.24 -29.14 -7.66
C PHE A 257 28.13 -29.51 -6.69
N ASN A 258 28.36 -30.52 -5.88
CA ASN A 258 27.49 -30.87 -4.74
C ASN A 258 27.95 -30.14 -3.48
N PRO A 259 27.05 -29.87 -2.51
CA PRO A 259 27.44 -29.21 -1.25
C PRO A 259 28.51 -29.94 -0.43
N GLN A 260 28.64 -31.25 -0.58
CA GLN A 260 29.60 -32.06 0.11
C GLN A 260 30.98 -32.09 -0.56
N ASN A 261 31.10 -31.52 -1.76
CA ASN A 261 32.37 -31.53 -2.48
C ASN A 261 33.37 -30.59 -1.81
N ILE A 262 34.60 -31.06 -1.70
CA ILE A 262 35.71 -30.25 -1.18
C ILE A 262 36.48 -29.69 -2.37
N SER A 263 36.68 -28.39 -2.41
CA SER A 263 37.56 -27.72 -3.36
C SER A 263 38.71 -27.06 -2.62
N TYR A 264 39.88 -27.14 -3.20
CA TYR A 264 41.07 -26.48 -2.68
C TYR A 264 41.90 -25.93 -3.84
N PHE A 265 42.76 -24.98 -3.52
CA PHE A 265 43.75 -24.46 -4.44
C PHE A 265 45.08 -25.15 -4.14
N ASP A 266 45.72 -25.66 -5.17
CA ASP A 266 47.10 -26.08 -5.12
C ASP A 266 48.02 -25.01 -5.73
N GLN A 267 49.24 -24.97 -5.25
CA GLN A 267 50.23 -24.03 -5.69
C GLN A 267 51.38 -24.80 -6.37
N ASP A 268 51.67 -24.46 -7.60
CA ASP A 268 52.82 -25.05 -8.28
C ASP A 268 54.15 -24.47 -7.77
N ASP A 269 55.26 -25.09 -8.20
CA ASP A 269 56.60 -24.67 -7.83
C ASP A 269 56.94 -23.21 -8.26
N ASN A 270 56.14 -22.59 -9.13
CA ASN A 270 56.26 -21.22 -9.59
C ASN A 270 55.31 -20.24 -8.86
N PHE A 271 54.71 -20.69 -7.76
CA PHE A 271 53.72 -19.93 -6.99
C PHE A 271 52.43 -19.56 -7.73
N ASN A 272 52.11 -20.21 -8.85
CA ASN A 272 50.81 -20.04 -9.47
C ASN A 272 49.78 -20.88 -8.75
N LEU A 273 48.64 -20.23 -8.43
CA LEU A 273 47.50 -20.92 -7.81
C LEU A 273 46.68 -21.63 -8.91
N HIS A 274 46.57 -22.92 -8.80
CA HIS A 274 45.71 -23.75 -9.65
C HIS A 274 44.48 -24.18 -8.84
N ARG A 275 43.32 -24.01 -9.44
CA ARG A 275 42.08 -24.59 -8.91
C ARG A 275 42.11 -26.08 -9.20
N LEU A 276 42.31 -26.90 -8.16
CA LEU A 276 42.19 -28.32 -8.31
C LEU A 276 40.76 -28.79 -8.40
N GLU A 277 40.59 -29.87 -9.11
CA GLU A 277 39.30 -30.52 -9.26
C GLU A 277 38.76 -30.95 -7.91
N ILE A 278 37.47 -30.90 -7.80
CA ILE A 278 36.72 -31.32 -6.64
C ILE A 278 36.82 -32.82 -6.53
N VAL A 279 37.46 -33.27 -5.47
CA VAL A 279 37.56 -34.68 -5.15
C VAL A 279 36.30 -35.02 -4.35
N GLY A 280 35.33 -35.65 -5.01
CA GLY A 280 34.25 -36.33 -4.34
C GLY A 280 34.72 -37.71 -3.90
N ASP A 281 34.11 -38.27 -2.87
CA ASP A 281 34.23 -39.67 -2.55
C ASP A 281 33.63 -40.49 -3.70
N ASP A 282 34.47 -41.18 -4.44
CA ASP A 282 34.14 -41.87 -5.70
C ASP A 282 32.99 -42.90 -5.57
N THR A 283 32.62 -43.28 -4.39
CA THR A 283 31.58 -44.31 -4.15
C THR A 283 30.23 -43.76 -3.74
N LEU A 284 30.19 -42.61 -3.06
CA LEU A 284 28.97 -42.04 -2.48
C LEU A 284 28.68 -40.62 -2.98
N ASN A 285 29.66 -39.95 -3.56
CA ASN A 285 29.57 -38.58 -3.96
C ASN A 285 30.43 -38.31 -5.21
N PRO A 286 29.91 -38.53 -6.40
CA PRO A 286 30.69 -38.53 -7.65
C PRO A 286 31.28 -37.16 -8.05
N GLY A 287 31.40 -36.22 -7.14
CA GLY A 287 32.08 -34.96 -7.37
C GLY A 287 31.45 -34.01 -8.38
N LYS A 288 30.35 -34.42 -9.00
CA LYS A 288 29.66 -33.61 -10.03
C LYS A 288 28.28 -33.22 -9.55
N GLY A 289 27.96 -31.95 -9.72
CA GLY A 289 26.59 -31.50 -9.65
C GLY A 289 25.72 -32.07 -10.78
N ASP A 290 24.45 -31.81 -10.76
CA ASP A 290 23.49 -32.28 -11.76
C ASP A 290 23.53 -31.45 -13.07
N GLY A 291 24.34 -30.39 -13.12
CA GLY A 291 24.46 -29.49 -14.28
C GLY A 291 23.25 -28.61 -14.52
N ALA A 292 22.28 -28.62 -13.62
CA ALA A 292 21.09 -27.80 -13.78
C ALA A 292 21.41 -26.30 -13.65
N PHE A 293 20.78 -25.50 -14.47
CA PHE A 293 20.81 -24.06 -14.31
C PHE A 293 19.95 -23.65 -13.13
N VAL A 294 20.47 -22.78 -12.30
CA VAL A 294 19.80 -22.27 -11.09
C VAL A 294 20.00 -20.76 -10.99
N PRO A 295 19.01 -20.03 -10.50
CA PRO A 295 19.15 -18.59 -10.31
C PRO A 295 20.23 -18.30 -9.27
N MET A 296 21.13 -17.38 -9.57
CA MET A 296 22.18 -16.95 -8.64
C MET A 296 21.64 -16.00 -7.58
N ASN A 297 20.58 -15.26 -7.91
CA ASN A 297 19.85 -14.41 -6.98
C ASN A 297 18.34 -14.57 -7.19
N TRP A 298 17.63 -14.66 -6.12
CA TRP A 298 16.17 -14.71 -6.12
C TRP A 298 15.64 -14.11 -4.81
N ASN A 299 14.43 -13.63 -4.85
CA ASN A 299 13.71 -13.14 -3.69
C ASN A 299 12.26 -13.64 -3.77
N ARG A 300 11.71 -14.07 -2.65
CA ARG A 300 10.30 -14.42 -2.53
C ARG A 300 9.73 -13.77 -1.29
N LYS A 301 8.66 -13.01 -1.47
CA LYS A 301 7.92 -12.38 -0.39
C LYS A 301 6.49 -12.88 -0.43
N THR A 302 5.97 -13.29 0.71
CA THR A 302 4.57 -13.70 0.86
C THR A 302 3.94 -12.82 1.93
N TYR A 303 2.87 -12.14 1.57
CA TYR A 303 2.12 -11.26 2.46
C TYR A 303 0.74 -11.83 2.70
N LEU A 304 0.30 -11.77 3.93
CA LEU A 304 -1.07 -12.04 4.33
C LEU A 304 -1.47 -11.01 5.36
N GLN A 305 -2.42 -10.17 5.01
CA GLN A 305 -2.95 -9.13 5.88
C GLN A 305 -4.45 -9.27 5.99
N GLY A 306 -4.96 -9.28 7.21
CA GLY A 306 -6.39 -9.29 7.51
C GLY A 306 -6.74 -8.16 8.46
N LYS A 307 -7.82 -7.44 8.17
CA LYS A 307 -8.37 -6.38 9.00
C LYS A 307 -9.85 -6.64 9.24
N LEU A 308 -10.25 -6.62 10.49
CA LEU A 308 -11.64 -6.73 10.91
C LEU A 308 -12.07 -5.44 11.58
N ILE A 309 -13.23 -4.91 11.20
CA ILE A 309 -13.77 -3.68 11.73
C ILE A 309 -15.16 -3.93 12.26
N TYR A 310 -15.33 -3.72 13.56
CA TYR A 310 -16.62 -3.78 14.22
C TYR A 310 -17.13 -2.36 14.52
N ARG A 311 -18.26 -2.00 13.94
CA ARG A 311 -18.99 -0.76 14.25
C ARG A 311 -20.05 -1.04 15.31
N HIS A 312 -19.77 -0.60 16.50
CA HIS A 312 -20.76 -0.69 17.60
C HIS A 312 -21.84 0.38 17.44
N SER A 313 -21.47 1.58 17.04
CA SER A 313 -22.36 2.72 16.78
C SER A 313 -21.73 3.61 15.69
N PRO A 314 -22.46 4.60 15.15
CA PRO A 314 -21.87 5.60 14.25
C PRO A 314 -20.67 6.35 14.85
N PHE A 315 -20.55 6.38 16.18
CA PHE A 315 -19.48 7.08 16.88
C PHE A 315 -18.37 6.18 17.40
N THR A 316 -18.55 4.85 17.35
CA THR A 316 -17.60 3.89 17.95
C THR A 316 -17.31 2.76 17.00
N LYS A 317 -16.06 2.66 16.55
CA LYS A 317 -15.54 1.51 15.79
C LYS A 317 -14.35 0.89 16.51
N LEU A 318 -14.22 -0.42 16.41
CA LEU A 318 -13.04 -1.19 16.82
C LEU A 318 -12.35 -1.77 15.58
N LYS A 319 -11.04 -1.69 15.55
CA LYS A 319 -10.19 -2.24 14.48
C LYS A 319 -9.35 -3.38 15.03
#